data_73d8e3044dcb99cc6f9212183a5af4d0
#
_entry.id   73d8e3044dcb99cc6f9212183a5af4d0
#
_cell.length_a   1.000
_cell.length_b   1.000
_cell.length_c   1.000
_cell.angle_alpha   90.00
_cell.angle_beta   90.00
_cell.angle_gamma   90.00
#
_symmetry.space_group_name_H-M   'P 1'
#
loop_
_entity.id
_entity.type
_entity.pdbx_description
1 polymer ?
#
loop_
_entity_poly.entity_id
_entity_poly.type
_entity_poly.pdbx_seq_one_letter_code
_entity_poly.pdbx_strand_id
1 'polypeptide(L)'
;MDVSSERLGEFAETVWSRGRELYRDLPWRNTFDPYAILLSEIMLQQTQVVRVLGRWEQWLEAFPTVADLAMAPLPPVLELWQGMGYNRRALNLKRCAEEVVATYGGEIPHDKKALLALPGIGPSTSAGVRIFAFQQPDMYLETNVRAVFIHEFFGEHETVSDKELVPLVEATCPDGRRVRDWYYALLDYGAYLKKTTVNPTRKSRQYTRQSKFEGSHRQKRAYLLRCVIDGALTSQELAESLARSELEAGREAPSPEETQAILCELEREGFIARQGDTWLCAE
;
A
#
# COMPACT_ATOMS: atom_id res chain seq x y z
N MET A 1 -25.96 -3.34 15.71
CA MET A 1 -25.79 -2.97 17.13
C MET A 1 -26.21 -1.53 17.25
N ASP A 2 -27.18 -1.26 18.09
CA ASP A 2 -27.60 0.12 18.35
C ASP A 2 -26.72 0.65 19.50
N VAL A 3 -25.79 1.56 19.18
CA VAL A 3 -24.84 2.16 20.14
C VAL A 3 -25.36 3.53 20.51
N SER A 4 -25.47 3.83 21.81
CA SER A 4 -25.98 5.11 22.28
C SER A 4 -25.07 6.28 21.85
N SER A 5 -25.66 7.47 21.68
CA SER A 5 -24.90 8.69 21.36
C SER A 5 -23.87 9.02 22.44
N GLU A 6 -24.17 8.71 23.70
CA GLU A 6 -23.23 8.87 24.83
C GLU A 6 -21.98 8.00 24.64
N ARG A 7 -22.15 6.71 24.31
CA ARG A 7 -21.03 5.79 24.07
C ARG A 7 -20.18 6.19 22.86
N LEU A 8 -20.81 6.73 21.79
CA LEU A 8 -20.07 7.29 20.64
C LEU A 8 -19.28 8.54 21.04
N GLY A 9 -19.83 9.38 21.94
CA GLY A 9 -19.12 10.55 22.49
C GLY A 9 -17.89 10.16 23.30
N GLU A 10 -18.03 9.21 24.25
CA GLU A 10 -16.91 8.67 25.04
C GLU A 10 -15.82 8.07 24.17
N PHE A 11 -16.21 7.32 23.14
CA PHE A 11 -15.28 6.77 22.15
C PHE A 11 -14.51 7.88 21.43
N ALA A 12 -15.20 8.92 20.98
CA ALA A 12 -14.56 10.04 20.29
C ALA A 12 -13.55 10.76 21.20
N GLU A 13 -13.89 11.01 22.46
CA GLU A 13 -12.97 11.59 23.45
C GLU A 13 -11.74 10.71 23.66
N THR A 14 -11.93 9.38 23.75
CA THR A 14 -10.85 8.40 23.88
C THR A 14 -9.92 8.48 22.66
N VAL A 15 -10.45 8.45 21.44
CA VAL A 15 -9.64 8.53 20.21
C VAL A 15 -8.86 9.84 20.16
N TRP A 16 -9.47 10.99 20.47
CA TRP A 16 -8.79 12.28 20.51
C TRP A 16 -7.68 12.33 21.56
N SER A 17 -7.93 11.77 22.75
CA SER A 17 -6.93 11.70 23.82
C SER A 17 -5.75 10.83 23.42
N ARG A 18 -6.02 9.61 22.93
CA ARG A 18 -4.97 8.69 22.45
C ARG A 18 -4.21 9.23 21.24
N GLY A 19 -4.91 9.93 20.34
CA GLY A 19 -4.28 10.55 19.18
C GLY A 19 -3.24 11.60 19.56
N ARG A 20 -3.48 12.39 20.61
CA ARG A 20 -2.48 13.36 21.14
C ARG A 20 -1.30 12.66 21.82
N GLU A 21 -1.58 11.61 22.60
CA GLU A 21 -0.54 10.86 23.34
C GLU A 21 0.37 10.05 22.43
N LEU A 22 -0.20 9.45 21.39
CA LEU A 22 0.46 8.45 20.53
C LEU A 22 0.89 9.02 19.18
N TYR A 23 0.79 10.33 18.99
CA TYR A 23 1.08 10.96 17.69
C TYR A 23 2.46 10.57 17.16
N ARG A 24 2.49 10.12 15.91
CA ARG A 24 3.73 9.81 15.19
C ARG A 24 3.99 10.91 14.16
N ASP A 25 5.09 11.62 14.31
CA ASP A 25 5.53 12.57 13.29
C ASP A 25 6.12 11.80 12.10
N LEU A 26 5.33 11.70 11.03
CA LEU A 26 5.69 10.99 9.81
C LEU A 26 5.72 11.99 8.64
N PRO A 27 6.72 11.92 7.74
CA PRO A 27 6.95 12.95 6.71
C PRO A 27 5.71 13.29 5.88
N TRP A 28 4.96 12.28 5.45
CA TRP A 28 3.72 12.46 4.67
C TRP A 28 2.55 13.08 5.46
N ARG A 29 2.70 13.28 6.77
CA ARG A 29 1.72 14.01 7.59
C ARG A 29 1.95 15.52 7.58
N ASN A 30 3.09 15.96 7.08
CA ASN A 30 3.51 17.37 7.06
C ASN A 30 3.25 18.03 5.70
N THR A 31 2.53 17.38 4.81
CA THR A 31 2.15 17.90 3.49
C THR A 31 0.65 17.74 3.23
N PHE A 32 0.12 18.56 2.33
CA PHE A 32 -1.21 18.45 1.74
C PHE A 32 -1.14 18.20 0.23
N ASP A 33 0.07 18.04 -0.33
CA ASP A 33 0.23 17.72 -1.73
C ASP A 33 -0.44 16.37 -2.05
N PRO A 34 -1.44 16.35 -2.95
CA PRO A 34 -2.19 15.15 -3.27
C PRO A 34 -1.34 14.03 -3.88
N TYR A 35 -0.28 14.36 -4.64
CA TYR A 35 0.62 13.36 -5.20
C TYR A 35 1.47 12.73 -4.10
N ALA A 36 2.04 13.51 -3.22
CA ALA A 36 2.84 13.03 -2.09
C ALA A 36 2.01 12.17 -1.11
N ILE A 37 0.75 12.54 -0.89
CA ILE A 37 -0.21 11.75 -0.10
C ILE A 37 -0.56 10.44 -0.81
N LEU A 38 -0.91 10.47 -2.11
CA LEU A 38 -1.18 9.28 -2.91
C LEU A 38 -0.01 8.30 -2.87
N LEU A 39 1.21 8.79 -3.02
CA LEU A 39 2.43 8.01 -2.91
C LEU A 39 2.51 7.29 -1.56
N SER A 40 2.32 8.01 -0.45
CA SER A 40 2.38 7.41 0.88
C SER A 40 1.30 6.35 1.09
N GLU A 41 0.07 6.59 0.64
CA GLU A 41 -1.04 5.64 0.72
C GLU A 41 -0.74 4.34 -0.05
N ILE A 42 -0.13 4.43 -1.23
CA ILE A 42 0.27 3.26 -2.01
C ILE A 42 1.48 2.56 -1.39
N MET A 43 2.48 3.29 -0.93
CA MET A 43 3.66 2.71 -0.29
C MET A 43 3.31 1.95 1.00
N LEU A 44 2.35 2.45 1.77
CA LEU A 44 1.91 1.86 3.04
C LEU A 44 1.01 0.63 2.88
N GLN A 45 0.49 0.34 1.67
CA GLN A 45 -0.30 -0.88 1.44
C GLN A 45 0.54 -2.12 1.78
N GLN A 46 0.16 -2.86 2.82
CA GLN A 46 0.83 -4.07 3.30
C GLN A 46 2.35 -3.90 3.57
N THR A 47 2.82 -2.68 3.82
CA THR A 47 4.21 -2.35 4.10
C THR A 47 4.32 -1.67 5.46
N GLN A 48 5.31 -2.06 6.24
CA GLN A 48 5.59 -1.44 7.53
C GLN A 48 6.12 -0.01 7.35
N VAL A 49 5.68 0.92 8.20
CA VAL A 49 6.09 2.34 8.20
C VAL A 49 7.62 2.49 8.11
N VAL A 50 8.37 1.70 8.88
CA VAL A 50 9.84 1.76 8.90
C VAL A 50 10.49 1.49 7.53
N ARG A 51 9.83 0.76 6.65
CA ARG A 51 10.31 0.52 5.28
C ARG A 51 9.98 1.66 4.31
N VAL A 52 8.99 2.47 4.64
CA VAL A 52 8.56 3.62 3.82
C VAL A 52 9.38 4.85 4.16
N LEU A 53 9.77 5.01 5.43
CA LEU A 53 10.65 6.10 5.88
C LEU A 53 11.96 6.12 5.08
N GLY A 54 12.36 7.28 4.62
CA GLY A 54 13.51 7.53 3.75
C GLY A 54 13.26 7.22 2.27
N ARG A 55 12.38 6.25 1.95
CA ARG A 55 12.05 5.90 0.55
C ARG A 55 11.01 6.82 -0.07
N TRP A 56 10.10 7.33 0.74
CA TRP A 56 9.11 8.32 0.31
C TRP A 56 9.80 9.62 -0.10
N GLU A 57 10.78 10.06 0.68
CA GLU A 57 11.58 11.24 0.39
C GLU A 57 12.43 11.02 -0.87
N GLN A 58 13.15 9.90 -0.97
CA GLN A 58 13.94 9.55 -2.16
C GLN A 58 13.10 9.49 -3.44
N TRP A 59 11.86 9.01 -3.33
CA TRP A 59 10.95 8.99 -4.45
C TRP A 59 10.56 10.40 -4.91
N LEU A 60 10.24 11.30 -3.97
CA LEU A 60 9.89 12.69 -4.29
C LEU A 60 11.09 13.51 -4.78
N GLU A 61 12.30 13.13 -4.40
CA GLU A 61 13.54 13.71 -4.99
C GLU A 61 13.71 13.28 -6.45
N ALA A 62 13.44 12.02 -6.77
CA ALA A 62 13.59 11.48 -8.13
C ALA A 62 12.41 11.87 -9.04
N PHE A 63 11.21 11.89 -8.51
CA PHE A 63 9.97 12.22 -9.21
C PHE A 63 9.19 13.26 -8.41
N PRO A 64 9.57 14.55 -8.47
CA PRO A 64 8.97 15.61 -7.65
C PRO A 64 7.49 15.86 -7.92
N THR A 65 7.04 15.60 -9.14
CA THR A 65 5.64 15.77 -9.55
C THR A 65 5.08 14.50 -10.16
N VAL A 66 3.76 14.42 -10.24
CA VAL A 66 3.08 13.32 -10.93
C VAL A 66 3.46 13.27 -12.43
N ALA A 67 3.77 14.42 -13.02
CA ALA A 67 4.21 14.50 -14.42
C ALA A 67 5.62 13.93 -14.60
N ASP A 68 6.55 14.17 -13.67
CA ASP A 68 7.89 13.57 -13.71
C ASP A 68 7.79 12.04 -13.63
N LEU A 69 6.95 11.51 -12.76
CA LEU A 69 6.69 10.08 -12.69
C LEU A 69 6.05 9.53 -13.96
N ALA A 70 5.10 10.25 -14.54
CA ALA A 70 4.45 9.83 -15.79
C ALA A 70 5.42 9.78 -16.98
N MET A 71 6.39 10.67 -17.03
CA MET A 71 7.41 10.71 -18.10
C MET A 71 8.59 9.76 -17.86
N ALA A 72 8.80 9.30 -16.62
CA ALA A 72 9.91 8.44 -16.29
C ALA A 72 9.80 7.08 -17.00
N PRO A 73 10.89 6.53 -17.54
CA PRO A 73 10.88 5.14 -18.00
C PRO A 73 10.68 4.19 -16.82
N LEU A 74 10.17 2.98 -17.09
CA LEU A 74 9.83 2.03 -16.03
C LEU A 74 11.03 1.53 -15.20
N PRO A 75 12.24 1.30 -15.75
CA PRO A 75 13.37 0.79 -14.97
C PRO A 75 13.68 1.62 -13.72
N PRO A 76 13.94 2.95 -13.76
CA PRO A 76 14.24 3.72 -12.57
C PRO A 76 13.07 3.74 -11.55
N VAL A 77 11.82 3.65 -12.00
CA VAL A 77 10.66 3.53 -11.11
C VAL A 77 10.71 2.22 -10.31
N LEU A 78 11.06 1.12 -10.96
CA LEU A 78 11.20 -0.19 -10.32
C LEU A 78 12.46 -0.30 -9.44
N GLU A 79 13.56 0.35 -9.82
CA GLU A 79 14.78 0.42 -9.01
C GLU A 79 14.51 1.09 -7.66
N LEU A 80 13.88 2.26 -7.66
CA LEU A 80 13.50 2.95 -6.42
C LEU A 80 12.48 2.18 -5.57
N TRP A 81 11.68 1.33 -6.22
CA TRP A 81 10.71 0.49 -5.51
C TRP A 81 11.31 -0.77 -4.90
N GLN A 82 12.55 -1.13 -5.23
CA GLN A 82 13.19 -2.35 -4.71
C GLN A 82 13.18 -2.40 -3.18
N GLY A 83 12.89 -3.58 -2.63
CA GLY A 83 12.76 -3.79 -1.19
C GLY A 83 11.42 -3.40 -0.56
N MET A 84 10.52 -2.72 -1.31
CA MET A 84 9.16 -2.42 -0.85
C MET A 84 8.21 -3.63 -0.99
N GLY A 85 8.50 -4.53 -1.92
CA GLY A 85 7.65 -5.66 -2.27
C GLY A 85 6.38 -5.26 -3.03
N TYR A 86 5.63 -6.28 -3.51
CA TYR A 86 4.41 -6.05 -4.28
C TYR A 86 4.61 -5.05 -5.43
N ASN A 87 5.57 -5.32 -6.31
CA ASN A 87 6.05 -4.43 -7.37
C ASN A 87 4.94 -3.93 -8.30
N ARG A 88 3.80 -4.66 -8.41
CA ARG A 88 2.62 -4.20 -9.15
C ARG A 88 2.11 -2.84 -8.67
N ARG A 89 2.37 -2.47 -7.40
CA ARG A 89 2.01 -1.13 -6.89
C ARG A 89 2.80 -0.02 -7.57
N ALA A 90 4.11 -0.24 -7.80
CA ALA A 90 4.94 0.73 -8.52
C ALA A 90 4.46 0.90 -9.97
N LEU A 91 4.22 -0.21 -10.66
CA LEU A 91 3.69 -0.20 -12.02
C LEU A 91 2.32 0.50 -12.10
N ASN A 92 1.42 0.20 -11.16
CA ASN A 92 0.11 0.86 -11.10
C ASN A 92 0.23 2.34 -10.76
N LEU A 93 1.17 2.73 -9.87
CA LEU A 93 1.40 4.13 -9.54
C LEU A 93 1.91 4.92 -10.76
N LYS A 94 2.82 4.33 -11.55
CA LYS A 94 3.26 4.92 -12.82
C LYS A 94 2.10 5.07 -13.80
N ARG A 95 1.33 4.02 -14.04
CA ARG A 95 0.12 4.07 -14.91
C ARG A 95 -0.92 5.07 -14.39
N CYS A 96 -1.07 5.17 -13.07
CA CYS A 96 -1.91 6.18 -12.45
C CYS A 96 -1.41 7.59 -12.76
N ALA A 97 -0.10 7.84 -12.68
CA ALA A 97 0.50 9.12 -13.02
C ALA A 97 0.29 9.47 -14.51
N GLU A 98 0.47 8.51 -15.41
CA GLU A 98 0.20 8.66 -16.85
C GLU A 98 -1.27 9.06 -17.11
N GLU A 99 -2.21 8.36 -16.46
CA GLU A 99 -3.64 8.65 -16.59
C GLU A 99 -3.99 10.02 -16.00
N VAL A 100 -3.39 10.40 -14.87
CA VAL A 100 -3.58 11.73 -14.26
C VAL A 100 -3.10 12.83 -15.18
N VAL A 101 -1.96 12.67 -15.84
CA VAL A 101 -1.45 13.64 -16.81
C VAL A 101 -2.36 13.69 -18.04
N ALA A 102 -2.75 12.55 -18.59
CA ALA A 102 -3.54 12.47 -19.82
C ALA A 102 -4.98 13.00 -19.64
N THR A 103 -5.61 12.68 -18.51
CA THR A 103 -7.05 12.94 -18.30
C THR A 103 -7.31 14.17 -17.43
N TYR A 104 -6.41 14.46 -16.48
CA TYR A 104 -6.62 15.53 -15.48
C TYR A 104 -5.54 16.63 -15.54
N GLY A 105 -4.73 16.68 -16.61
CA GLY A 105 -3.73 17.73 -16.81
C GLY A 105 -2.61 17.76 -15.75
N GLY A 106 -2.37 16.63 -15.09
CA GLY A 106 -1.34 16.52 -14.05
C GLY A 106 -1.85 16.86 -12.64
N GLU A 107 -3.15 17.09 -12.46
CA GLU A 107 -3.74 17.34 -11.13
C GLU A 107 -4.46 16.08 -10.61
N ILE A 108 -4.10 15.62 -9.40
CA ILE A 108 -4.80 14.49 -8.75
C ILE A 108 -6.26 14.91 -8.49
N PRO A 109 -7.26 14.19 -9.02
CA PRO A 109 -8.66 14.54 -8.81
C PRO A 109 -9.08 14.38 -7.35
N HIS A 110 -9.99 15.22 -6.86
CA HIS A 110 -10.57 15.13 -5.52
C HIS A 110 -11.90 14.38 -5.50
N ASP A 111 -12.49 14.14 -6.66
CA ASP A 111 -13.74 13.38 -6.80
C ASP A 111 -13.51 11.89 -6.58
N LYS A 112 -14.35 11.26 -5.76
CA LYS A 112 -14.21 9.84 -5.40
C LYS A 112 -14.32 8.92 -6.61
N LYS A 113 -15.22 9.19 -7.54
CA LYS A 113 -15.43 8.37 -8.73
C LYS A 113 -14.23 8.47 -9.67
N ALA A 114 -13.70 9.67 -9.85
CA ALA A 114 -12.50 9.92 -10.63
C ALA A 114 -11.28 9.19 -10.03
N LEU A 115 -11.08 9.28 -8.70
CA LEU A 115 -10.00 8.55 -8.02
C LEU A 115 -10.11 7.04 -8.20
N LEU A 116 -11.31 6.47 -8.02
CA LEU A 116 -11.54 5.03 -8.17
C LEU A 116 -11.37 4.52 -9.61
N ALA A 117 -11.39 5.38 -10.61
CA ALA A 117 -11.13 5.05 -12.00
C ALA A 117 -9.63 4.93 -12.32
N LEU A 118 -8.76 5.50 -11.46
CA LEU A 118 -7.32 5.49 -11.67
C LEU A 118 -6.71 4.10 -11.39
N PRO A 119 -5.68 3.69 -12.15
CA PRO A 119 -5.00 2.41 -11.98
C PRO A 119 -4.47 2.21 -10.55
N GLY A 120 -4.83 1.09 -9.92
CA GLY A 120 -4.34 0.73 -8.59
C GLY A 120 -4.98 1.45 -7.41
N ILE A 121 -5.95 2.33 -7.65
CA ILE A 121 -6.67 3.07 -6.62
C ILE A 121 -7.93 2.31 -6.20
N GLY A 122 -7.87 1.73 -5.02
CA GLY A 122 -9.02 1.11 -4.38
C GLY A 122 -9.76 2.05 -3.43
N PRO A 123 -10.89 1.57 -2.83
CA PRO A 123 -11.70 2.38 -1.91
C PRO A 123 -10.90 3.01 -0.76
N SER A 124 -9.99 2.26 -0.13
CA SER A 124 -9.18 2.80 0.98
C SER A 124 -8.20 3.87 0.52
N THR A 125 -7.51 3.66 -0.63
CA THR A 125 -6.57 4.65 -1.16
C THR A 125 -7.30 5.92 -1.60
N SER A 126 -8.43 5.78 -2.29
CA SER A 126 -9.28 6.92 -2.65
C SER A 126 -9.71 7.72 -1.42
N ALA A 127 -10.21 7.04 -0.37
CA ALA A 127 -10.60 7.68 0.88
C ALA A 127 -9.40 8.36 1.56
N GLY A 128 -8.23 7.71 1.61
CA GLY A 128 -7.01 8.29 2.18
C GLY A 128 -6.60 9.59 1.47
N VAL A 129 -6.57 9.61 0.13
CA VAL A 129 -6.26 10.82 -0.63
C VAL A 129 -7.28 11.93 -0.32
N ARG A 130 -8.58 11.63 -0.32
CA ARG A 130 -9.63 12.60 -0.01
C ARG A 130 -9.50 13.19 1.40
N ILE A 131 -9.21 12.34 2.38
CA ILE A 131 -9.07 12.74 3.78
C ILE A 131 -7.76 13.52 3.99
N PHE A 132 -6.64 12.95 3.58
CA PHE A 132 -5.33 13.46 3.98
C PHE A 132 -4.83 14.62 3.09
N ALA A 133 -5.20 14.67 1.81
CA ALA A 133 -4.85 15.78 0.94
C ALA A 133 -5.93 16.86 0.91
N PHE A 134 -7.19 16.46 0.70
CA PHE A 134 -8.29 17.40 0.46
C PHE A 134 -9.14 17.70 1.70
N GLN A 135 -8.89 17.04 2.83
CA GLN A 135 -9.64 17.19 4.09
C GLN A 135 -11.15 16.98 3.91
N GLN A 136 -11.51 16.06 3.02
CA GLN A 136 -12.89 15.69 2.74
C GLN A 136 -13.25 14.39 3.47
N PRO A 137 -14.32 14.36 4.27
CA PRO A 137 -14.77 13.14 4.93
C PRO A 137 -15.03 12.02 3.93
N ASP A 138 -14.52 10.83 4.23
CA ASP A 138 -14.80 9.60 3.49
C ASP A 138 -14.64 8.38 4.40
N MET A 139 -15.14 7.23 3.94
CA MET A 139 -15.02 5.95 4.64
C MET A 139 -13.61 5.37 4.47
N TYR A 140 -12.77 5.53 5.49
CA TYR A 140 -11.41 5.00 5.51
C TYR A 140 -11.29 3.89 6.55
N LEU A 141 -11.55 2.67 6.12
CA LEU A 141 -11.55 1.48 6.96
C LEU A 141 -10.37 0.57 6.61
N GLU A 142 -9.20 0.88 7.18
CA GLU A 142 -7.99 0.09 7.04
C GLU A 142 -7.68 -0.68 8.34
N THR A 143 -6.60 -1.43 8.37
CA THR A 143 -6.29 -2.38 9.43
C THR A 143 -6.20 -1.75 10.83
N ASN A 144 -5.62 -0.54 10.99
CA ASN A 144 -5.51 0.10 12.31
C ASN A 144 -6.85 0.71 12.74
N VAL A 145 -7.60 1.28 11.80
CA VAL A 145 -8.96 1.74 12.09
C VAL A 145 -9.83 0.58 12.56
N ARG A 146 -9.81 -0.56 11.84
CA ARG A 146 -10.51 -1.79 12.28
C ARG A 146 -10.07 -2.22 13.68
N ALA A 147 -8.77 -2.15 13.99
CA ALA A 147 -8.26 -2.55 15.29
C ALA A 147 -8.90 -1.75 16.42
N VAL A 148 -9.04 -0.43 16.25
CA VAL A 148 -9.64 0.45 17.24
C VAL A 148 -11.12 0.11 17.44
N PHE A 149 -11.92 0.10 16.38
CA PHE A 149 -13.35 -0.17 16.48
C PHE A 149 -13.65 -1.58 17.03
N ILE A 150 -12.88 -2.60 16.62
CA ILE A 150 -13.02 -3.95 17.17
C ILE A 150 -12.68 -3.97 18.66
N HIS A 151 -11.62 -3.29 19.07
CA HIS A 151 -11.21 -3.23 20.47
C HIS A 151 -12.28 -2.57 21.35
N GLU A 152 -12.79 -1.43 20.90
CA GLU A 152 -13.68 -0.58 21.68
C GLU A 152 -15.14 -1.06 21.75
N PHE A 153 -15.61 -1.70 20.68
CA PHE A 153 -17.04 -2.07 20.57
C PHE A 153 -17.30 -3.57 20.48
N PHE A 154 -16.29 -4.39 20.18
CA PHE A 154 -16.47 -5.82 19.89
C PHE A 154 -15.52 -6.72 20.70
N GLY A 155 -15.14 -6.29 21.92
CA GLY A 155 -14.22 -7.04 22.79
C GLY A 155 -14.64 -8.48 23.05
N GLU A 156 -15.93 -8.74 23.22
CA GLU A 156 -16.51 -10.07 23.52
C GLU A 156 -16.86 -10.89 22.25
N HIS A 157 -16.77 -10.30 21.04
CA HIS A 157 -17.12 -11.00 19.81
C HIS A 157 -15.97 -11.89 19.32
N GLU A 158 -16.30 -13.05 18.75
CA GLU A 158 -15.31 -13.93 18.13
C GLU A 158 -14.90 -13.44 16.74
N THR A 159 -15.87 -12.97 15.95
CA THR A 159 -15.66 -12.46 14.59
C THR A 159 -16.47 -11.19 14.33
N VAL A 160 -15.89 -10.26 13.56
CA VAL A 160 -16.51 -8.98 13.21
C VAL A 160 -16.36 -8.74 11.71
N SER A 161 -17.43 -8.34 11.04
CA SER A 161 -17.45 -7.97 9.62
C SER A 161 -17.36 -6.46 9.44
N ASP A 162 -16.92 -6.01 8.26
CA ASP A 162 -16.92 -4.59 7.92
C ASP A 162 -18.34 -3.99 7.93
N LYS A 163 -19.37 -4.78 7.65
CA LYS A 163 -20.77 -4.34 7.72
C LYS A 163 -21.20 -3.88 9.12
N GLU A 164 -20.57 -4.43 10.15
CA GLU A 164 -20.81 -4.05 11.55
C GLU A 164 -20.00 -2.82 11.95
N LEU A 165 -18.82 -2.61 11.33
CA LEU A 165 -17.93 -1.50 11.63
C LEU A 165 -18.34 -0.21 10.90
N VAL A 166 -18.76 -0.30 9.64
CA VAL A 166 -19.09 0.85 8.78
C VAL A 166 -20.03 1.85 9.44
N PRO A 167 -21.18 1.46 10.04
CA PRO A 167 -22.08 2.43 10.68
C PRO A 167 -21.43 3.20 11.84
N LEU A 168 -20.52 2.55 12.58
CA LEU A 168 -19.81 3.18 13.70
C LEU A 168 -18.75 4.17 13.20
N VAL A 169 -18.03 3.79 12.15
CA VAL A 169 -17.03 4.68 11.53
C VAL A 169 -17.71 5.92 10.94
N GLU A 170 -18.85 5.76 10.28
CA GLU A 170 -19.64 6.87 9.75
C GLU A 170 -20.19 7.77 10.85
N ALA A 171 -20.77 7.19 11.90
CA ALA A 171 -21.36 7.93 13.01
C ALA A 171 -20.34 8.73 13.84
N THR A 172 -19.06 8.34 13.82
CA THR A 172 -18.00 8.99 14.60
C THR A 172 -17.07 9.87 13.76
N CYS A 173 -17.18 9.82 12.43
CA CYS A 173 -16.35 10.62 11.53
C CYS A 173 -16.71 12.12 11.70
N PRO A 174 -15.77 12.98 12.08
CA PRO A 174 -16.06 14.40 12.23
C PRO A 174 -16.21 15.10 10.88
N ASP A 175 -17.00 16.17 10.86
CA ASP A 175 -17.13 17.03 9.71
C ASP A 175 -15.90 17.94 9.49
N GLY A 176 -15.68 18.32 8.23
CA GLY A 176 -14.72 19.33 7.82
C GLY A 176 -13.25 18.95 8.11
N ARG A 177 -12.43 19.98 8.37
CA ARG A 177 -10.96 19.84 8.45
C ARG A 177 -10.43 18.91 9.54
N ARG A 178 -11.25 18.60 10.54
CA ARG A 178 -10.87 17.69 11.66
C ARG A 178 -10.77 16.23 11.21
N VAL A 179 -11.30 15.86 10.05
CA VAL A 179 -11.30 14.48 9.56
C VAL A 179 -9.89 13.91 9.41
N ARG A 180 -8.94 14.71 8.96
CA ARG A 180 -7.54 14.30 8.80
C ARG A 180 -6.91 13.91 10.13
N ASP A 181 -7.02 14.77 11.14
CA ASP A 181 -6.45 14.52 12.47
C ASP A 181 -7.16 13.35 13.17
N TRP A 182 -8.45 13.20 12.94
CA TRP A 182 -9.24 12.08 13.41
C TRP A 182 -8.70 10.73 12.93
N TYR A 183 -8.48 10.61 11.62
CA TYR A 183 -7.96 9.36 11.08
C TYR A 183 -6.50 9.14 11.46
N TYR A 184 -5.67 10.16 11.59
CA TYR A 184 -4.33 9.99 12.16
C TYR A 184 -4.38 9.50 13.61
N ALA A 185 -5.29 10.01 14.41
CA ALA A 185 -5.51 9.52 15.78
C ALA A 185 -5.91 8.04 15.80
N LEU A 186 -6.85 7.63 14.95
CA LEU A 186 -7.24 6.22 14.79
C LEU A 186 -6.09 5.33 14.33
N LEU A 187 -5.29 5.80 13.36
CA LEU A 187 -4.13 5.07 12.84
C LEU A 187 -3.05 4.85 13.91
N ASP A 188 -2.81 5.85 14.76
CA ASP A 188 -1.82 5.76 15.83
C ASP A 188 -2.32 4.90 16.98
N TYR A 189 -3.56 5.08 17.40
CA TYR A 189 -4.16 4.26 18.43
C TYR A 189 -4.25 2.80 18.01
N GLY A 190 -4.67 2.51 16.78
CA GLY A 190 -4.73 1.14 16.26
C GLY A 190 -3.34 0.48 16.13
N ALA A 191 -2.33 1.24 15.75
CA ALA A 191 -0.95 0.74 15.74
C ALA A 191 -0.45 0.40 17.15
N TYR A 192 -0.78 1.22 18.15
CA TYR A 192 -0.50 0.99 19.56
C TYR A 192 -1.20 -0.28 20.06
N LEU A 193 -2.50 -0.42 19.85
CA LEU A 193 -3.26 -1.60 20.26
C LEU A 193 -2.68 -2.90 19.68
N LYS A 194 -2.34 -2.92 18.41
CA LYS A 194 -1.74 -4.10 17.77
C LYS A 194 -0.39 -4.50 18.35
N LYS A 195 0.33 -3.56 18.95
CA LYS A 195 1.64 -3.78 19.59
C LYS A 195 1.53 -4.19 21.06
N THR A 196 0.55 -3.64 21.78
CA THR A 196 0.46 -3.75 23.25
C THR A 196 -0.60 -4.73 23.73
N THR A 197 -1.50 -5.18 22.85
CA THR A 197 -2.57 -6.14 23.19
C THR A 197 -2.55 -7.34 22.24
N VAL A 198 -3.44 -8.31 22.50
CA VAL A 198 -3.74 -9.32 21.49
C VAL A 198 -4.37 -8.60 20.29
N ASN A 199 -3.68 -8.65 19.13
CA ASN A 199 -4.06 -7.90 17.94
C ASN A 199 -5.56 -8.01 17.63
N PRO A 200 -6.36 -6.93 17.81
CA PRO A 200 -7.82 -6.99 17.66
C PRO A 200 -8.27 -7.38 16.26
N THR A 201 -7.45 -7.08 15.23
CA THR A 201 -7.81 -7.39 13.83
C THR A 201 -7.89 -8.90 13.54
N ARG A 202 -7.39 -9.76 14.43
CA ARG A 202 -7.56 -11.21 14.31
C ARG A 202 -9.05 -11.62 14.34
N LYS A 203 -9.91 -10.79 14.92
CA LYS A 203 -11.38 -10.98 14.93
C LYS A 203 -12.05 -10.49 13.65
N SER A 204 -11.36 -9.72 12.81
CA SER A 204 -11.91 -9.28 11.53
C SER A 204 -12.04 -10.44 10.55
N ARG A 205 -13.20 -10.57 9.88
CA ARG A 205 -13.39 -11.52 8.77
C ARG A 205 -12.46 -11.28 7.59
N GLN A 206 -11.94 -10.07 7.45
CA GLN A 206 -10.96 -9.66 6.43
C GLN A 206 -9.51 -9.96 6.85
N TYR A 207 -9.30 -10.50 8.07
CA TYR A 207 -7.97 -10.82 8.53
C TYR A 207 -7.35 -11.95 7.73
N THR A 208 -6.25 -11.65 7.05
CA THR A 208 -5.47 -12.66 6.33
C THR A 208 -4.03 -12.62 6.82
N ARG A 209 -3.54 -13.78 7.24
CA ARG A 209 -2.13 -13.93 7.60
C ARG A 209 -1.30 -14.06 6.33
N GLN A 210 -0.34 -13.16 6.16
CA GLN A 210 0.59 -13.23 5.04
C GLN A 210 1.46 -14.49 5.15
N SER A 211 1.61 -15.23 4.04
CA SER A 211 2.51 -16.39 3.95
C SER A 211 3.97 -15.95 4.10
N LYS A 212 4.83 -16.87 4.50
CA LYS A 212 6.28 -16.65 4.58
C LYS A 212 6.81 -16.16 3.23
N PHE A 213 7.71 -15.17 3.24
CA PHE A 213 8.29 -14.61 2.01
C PHE A 213 9.40 -15.49 1.44
N GLU A 214 10.29 -15.98 2.31
CA GLU A 214 11.43 -16.81 1.95
C GLU A 214 10.99 -18.13 1.29
N GLY A 215 11.56 -18.46 0.13
CA GLY A 215 11.21 -19.61 -0.69
C GLY A 215 9.87 -19.50 -1.42
N SER A 216 9.14 -18.37 -1.26
CA SER A 216 7.84 -18.20 -1.91
C SER A 216 7.99 -17.81 -3.37
N HIS A 217 6.94 -18.08 -4.17
CA HIS A 217 6.81 -17.60 -5.54
C HIS A 217 7.03 -16.07 -5.66
N ARG A 218 6.57 -15.29 -4.66
CA ARG A 218 6.80 -13.83 -4.61
C ARG A 218 8.28 -13.47 -4.50
N GLN A 219 9.09 -14.24 -3.78
CA GLN A 219 10.52 -14.01 -3.68
C GLN A 219 11.21 -14.30 -5.01
N LYS A 220 10.90 -15.44 -5.63
CA LYS A 220 11.46 -15.82 -6.95
C LYS A 220 11.13 -14.79 -8.02
N ARG A 221 9.88 -14.31 -8.07
CA ARG A 221 9.46 -13.22 -8.96
C ARG A 221 10.25 -11.92 -8.72
N ALA A 222 10.41 -11.52 -7.46
CA ALA A 222 11.16 -10.31 -7.12
C ALA A 222 12.64 -10.43 -7.48
N TYR A 223 13.21 -11.63 -7.34
CA TYR A 223 14.59 -11.91 -7.73
C TYR A 223 14.79 -11.78 -9.24
N LEU A 224 13.98 -12.48 -10.05
CA LEU A 224 14.06 -12.44 -11.51
C LEU A 224 13.82 -11.03 -12.07
N LEU A 225 12.83 -10.31 -11.53
CA LEU A 225 12.59 -8.92 -11.93
C LEU A 225 13.81 -8.04 -11.67
N ARG A 226 14.48 -8.19 -10.52
CA ARG A 226 15.70 -7.46 -10.21
C ARG A 226 16.81 -7.79 -11.19
N CYS A 227 17.05 -9.07 -11.51
CA CYS A 227 18.05 -9.48 -12.48
C CYS A 227 17.83 -8.80 -13.86
N VAL A 228 16.57 -8.69 -14.28
CA VAL A 228 16.23 -8.07 -15.57
C VAL A 228 16.35 -6.53 -15.52
N ILE A 229 16.10 -5.90 -14.36
CA ILE A 229 16.32 -4.46 -14.16
C ILE A 229 17.82 -4.16 -14.22
N ASP A 230 18.65 -5.00 -13.60
CA ASP A 230 20.11 -4.85 -13.57
C ASP A 230 20.77 -5.07 -14.96
N GLY A 231 20.09 -5.73 -15.89
CA GLY A 231 20.54 -5.91 -17.26
C GLY A 231 19.70 -6.92 -18.06
N ALA A 232 19.83 -6.86 -19.37
CA ALA A 232 19.18 -7.79 -20.28
C ALA A 232 19.81 -9.20 -20.18
N LEU A 233 19.00 -10.25 -19.97
CA LEU A 233 19.46 -11.62 -19.76
C LEU A 233 18.59 -12.62 -20.55
N THR A 234 19.20 -13.72 -20.98
CA THR A 234 18.48 -14.84 -21.59
C THR A 234 17.68 -15.65 -20.57
N SER A 235 16.71 -16.42 -21.03
CA SER A 235 15.96 -17.35 -20.16
C SER A 235 16.88 -18.33 -19.43
N GLN A 236 17.95 -18.80 -20.09
CA GLN A 236 18.91 -19.71 -19.50
C GLN A 236 19.71 -19.04 -18.37
N GLU A 237 20.26 -17.85 -18.60
CA GLU A 237 21.02 -17.10 -17.60
C GLU A 237 20.16 -16.79 -16.36
N LEU A 238 18.88 -16.42 -16.56
CA LEU A 238 17.94 -16.17 -15.48
C LEU A 238 17.61 -17.44 -14.69
N ALA A 239 17.44 -18.59 -15.36
CA ALA A 239 17.21 -19.88 -14.71
C ALA A 239 18.43 -20.32 -13.88
N GLU A 240 19.63 -20.21 -14.43
CA GLU A 240 20.89 -20.54 -13.73
C GLU A 240 21.11 -19.62 -12.52
N SER A 241 20.84 -18.32 -12.69
CA SER A 241 20.97 -17.32 -11.61
C SER A 241 19.99 -17.59 -10.46
N LEU A 242 18.72 -17.86 -10.77
CA LEU A 242 17.70 -18.18 -9.76
C LEU A 242 18.03 -19.50 -9.07
N ALA A 243 18.41 -20.54 -9.81
CA ALA A 243 18.80 -21.84 -9.26
C ALA A 243 19.97 -21.70 -8.28
N ARG A 244 21.00 -20.96 -8.63
CA ARG A 244 22.15 -20.67 -7.78
C ARG A 244 21.71 -19.97 -6.49
N SER A 245 20.90 -18.93 -6.59
CA SER A 245 20.40 -18.17 -5.44
C SER A 245 19.58 -19.04 -4.47
N GLU A 246 18.77 -19.96 -4.99
CA GLU A 246 17.97 -20.86 -4.15
C GLU A 246 18.85 -21.93 -3.48
N LEU A 247 19.82 -22.49 -4.18
CA LEU A 247 20.78 -23.46 -3.63
C LEU A 247 21.66 -22.84 -2.53
N GLU A 248 22.18 -21.62 -2.76
CA GLU A 248 22.95 -20.88 -1.75
C GLU A 248 22.13 -20.61 -0.48
N ALA A 249 20.83 -20.45 -0.62
CA ALA A 249 19.90 -20.30 0.51
C ALA A 249 19.46 -21.64 1.14
N GLY A 250 20.04 -22.77 0.69
CA GLY A 250 19.71 -24.11 1.19
C GLY A 250 18.34 -24.63 0.76
N ARG A 251 17.81 -24.14 -0.37
CA ARG A 251 16.51 -24.54 -0.94
C ARG A 251 16.71 -25.34 -2.23
N GLU A 252 15.66 -25.99 -2.69
CA GLU A 252 15.67 -26.69 -3.97
C GLU A 252 15.72 -25.68 -5.14
N ALA A 253 16.53 -26.00 -6.15
CA ALA A 253 16.59 -25.22 -7.38
C ALA A 253 15.27 -25.35 -8.14
N PRO A 254 14.66 -24.24 -8.56
CA PRO A 254 13.49 -24.30 -9.45
C PRO A 254 13.86 -24.89 -10.81
N SER A 255 12.91 -25.55 -11.45
CA SER A 255 13.12 -26.05 -12.81
C SER A 255 13.18 -24.89 -13.83
N PRO A 256 13.80 -25.10 -15.00
CA PRO A 256 13.76 -24.11 -16.08
C PRO A 256 12.32 -23.74 -16.48
N GLU A 257 11.41 -24.72 -16.47
CA GLU A 257 9.98 -24.51 -16.78
C GLU A 257 9.30 -23.63 -15.74
N GLU A 258 9.59 -23.83 -14.44
CA GLU A 258 9.08 -22.96 -13.37
C GLU A 258 9.59 -21.53 -13.55
N THR A 259 10.88 -21.36 -13.85
CA THR A 259 11.47 -20.05 -14.11
C THR A 259 10.82 -19.38 -15.33
N GLN A 260 10.64 -20.13 -16.43
CA GLN A 260 9.98 -19.62 -17.63
C GLN A 260 8.52 -19.20 -17.37
N ALA A 261 7.79 -19.96 -16.55
CA ALA A 261 6.43 -19.59 -16.14
C ALA A 261 6.40 -18.24 -15.40
N ILE A 262 7.35 -18.01 -14.50
CA ILE A 262 7.48 -16.74 -13.78
C ILE A 262 7.80 -15.57 -14.73
N LEU A 263 8.70 -15.78 -15.71
CA LEU A 263 9.03 -14.76 -16.69
C LEU A 263 7.81 -14.39 -17.56
N CYS A 264 7.05 -15.38 -18.01
CA CYS A 264 5.81 -15.15 -18.75
C CYS A 264 4.75 -14.40 -17.89
N GLU A 265 4.69 -14.64 -16.59
CA GLU A 265 3.84 -13.86 -15.68
C GLU A 265 4.27 -12.41 -15.61
N LEU A 266 5.57 -12.14 -15.44
CA LEU A 266 6.13 -10.79 -15.38
C LEU A 266 5.91 -10.02 -16.67
N GLU A 267 6.06 -10.68 -17.82
CA GLU A 267 5.77 -10.12 -19.15
C GLU A 267 4.30 -9.77 -19.31
N ARG A 268 3.39 -10.69 -18.99
CA ARG A 268 1.93 -10.45 -19.06
C ARG A 268 1.49 -9.29 -18.19
N GLU A 269 2.16 -9.07 -17.06
CA GLU A 269 1.89 -7.95 -16.18
C GLU A 269 2.49 -6.63 -16.67
N GLY A 270 3.45 -6.68 -17.61
CA GLY A 270 4.11 -5.51 -18.19
C GLY A 270 5.31 -5.02 -17.41
N PHE A 271 6.01 -5.91 -16.69
CA PHE A 271 7.27 -5.58 -16.02
C PHE A 271 8.47 -5.76 -16.92
N ILE A 272 8.42 -6.77 -17.75
CA ILE A 272 9.50 -7.15 -18.66
C ILE A 272 8.93 -7.41 -20.05
N ALA A 273 9.79 -7.32 -21.05
CA ALA A 273 9.47 -7.65 -22.42
C ALA A 273 10.52 -8.62 -22.98
N ARG A 274 10.12 -9.44 -23.96
CA ARG A 274 11.02 -10.36 -24.63
C ARG A 274 11.47 -9.79 -25.96
N GLN A 275 12.78 -9.79 -26.19
CA GLN A 275 13.38 -9.42 -27.48
C GLN A 275 14.30 -10.55 -27.96
N GLY A 276 13.82 -11.38 -28.89
CA GLY A 276 14.51 -12.61 -29.30
C GLY A 276 14.57 -13.59 -28.11
N ASP A 277 15.76 -13.98 -27.70
CA ASP A 277 16.00 -14.85 -26.54
C ASP A 277 16.25 -14.10 -25.24
N THR A 278 16.23 -12.77 -25.27
CA THR A 278 16.61 -11.92 -24.14
C THR A 278 15.36 -11.28 -23.50
N TRP A 279 15.37 -11.20 -22.19
CA TRP A 279 14.42 -10.47 -21.39
C TRP A 279 15.03 -9.14 -20.97
N LEU A 280 14.26 -8.08 -21.08
CA LEU A 280 14.61 -6.72 -20.67
C LEU A 280 13.44 -6.09 -19.90
N CYS A 281 13.71 -5.06 -19.12
CA CYS A 281 12.65 -4.30 -18.45
C CYS A 281 11.75 -3.67 -19.52
N ALA A 282 10.44 -3.67 -19.31
CA ALA A 282 9.51 -3.00 -20.22
C ALA A 282 9.76 -1.48 -20.21
N GLU A 283 9.42 -0.82 -21.32
CA GLU A 283 9.55 0.62 -21.49
C GLU A 283 8.44 1.40 -20.75
#